data_330d3952fbcdb71fda17ee67eace05e6
#
_entry.id   330d3952fbcdb71fda17ee67eace05e6
#
_cell.length_a   1.000
_cell.length_b   1.000
_cell.length_c   1.000
_cell.angle_alpha   90.00
_cell.angle_beta   90.00
_cell.angle_gamma   90.00
#
_symmetry.space_group_name_H-M   'P 1'
#
loop_
_entity.id
_entity.type
_entity.pdbx_description
1 polymer ?
#
loop_
_entity_poly.entity_id
_entity_poly.type
_entity_poly.pdbx_seq_one_letter_code
_entity_poly.pdbx_strand_id
1 'polypeptide(L)'
;MNFINTSTAARKENYMFAIRLFENSMPLVKCRQLAFIFAVFGFVILFPSVPKAFDIKAKQAILVDFDTGAELYEKNADELMSPASMTKLMTVYLIFERLKDGRLLLEDELNVSRKAWKKGGSKMFVEVGKRVRVEDLIRGIVVQSGNDATIVVAEGLSGSEEAFAQEMTAKARELGMSNSNFRNASGWPDPEHRTTARDLAILTEATIREFPDFYRYYAEATFSYSGIKQGNRNP
;
A
#
# COMPACT_ATOMS: atom_id res chain seq x y z
N MET A 1 6.74 -19.02 -55.65
CA MET A 1 6.14 -20.35 -55.40
C MET A 1 4.92 -20.10 -54.51
N ASN A 2 3.75 -20.08 -55.16
CA ASN A 2 2.50 -19.67 -54.55
C ASN A 2 1.83 -20.86 -53.84
N PHE A 3 1.61 -20.75 -52.57
CA PHE A 3 0.61 -21.53 -51.83
C PHE A 3 -0.44 -20.56 -51.30
N ILE A 4 -1.54 -20.39 -52.01
CA ILE A 4 -2.68 -19.65 -51.57
C ILE A 4 -3.95 -20.50 -51.73
N ASN A 5 -4.56 -20.83 -50.61
CA ASN A 5 -6.01 -20.67 -50.39
C ASN A 5 -6.95 -21.67 -51.09
N THR A 6 -7.00 -22.90 -50.59
CA THR A 6 -8.11 -23.82 -50.84
C THR A 6 -9.07 -24.00 -49.65
N SER A 7 -8.76 -23.40 -48.48
CA SER A 7 -9.53 -23.58 -47.24
C SER A 7 -10.75 -22.66 -47.11
N THR A 8 -10.76 -21.51 -47.78
CA THR A 8 -11.80 -20.49 -47.58
C THR A 8 -13.03 -20.70 -48.47
N ALA A 9 -12.84 -21.31 -49.67
CA ALA A 9 -13.94 -21.59 -50.61
C ALA A 9 -14.83 -22.77 -50.14
N ALA A 10 -14.22 -23.83 -49.64
CA ALA A 10 -14.93 -25.00 -49.13
C ALA A 10 -15.77 -24.68 -47.86
N ARG A 11 -15.33 -23.72 -47.05
CA ARG A 11 -16.07 -23.27 -45.87
C ARG A 11 -17.30 -22.43 -46.19
N LYS A 12 -17.24 -21.62 -47.26
CA LYS A 12 -18.41 -20.83 -47.73
C LYS A 12 -19.50 -21.69 -48.32
N GLU A 13 -19.15 -22.73 -49.07
CA GLU A 13 -20.14 -23.64 -49.68
C GLU A 13 -20.88 -24.46 -48.61
N ASN A 14 -20.21 -24.90 -47.56
CA ASN A 14 -20.84 -25.63 -46.47
C ASN A 14 -21.83 -24.77 -45.66
N TYR A 15 -21.58 -23.49 -45.50
CA TYR A 15 -22.53 -22.58 -44.84
C TYR A 15 -23.74 -22.27 -45.71
N MET A 16 -23.57 -22.12 -47.01
CA MET A 16 -24.68 -21.90 -47.94
C MET A 16 -25.56 -23.14 -48.09
N PHE A 17 -25.02 -24.35 -48.03
CA PHE A 17 -25.78 -25.60 -48.06
C PHE A 17 -26.59 -25.80 -46.76
N ALA A 18 -26.04 -25.46 -45.64
CA ALA A 18 -26.74 -25.53 -44.36
C ALA A 18 -27.91 -24.53 -44.25
N ILE A 19 -27.76 -23.32 -44.79
CA ILE A 19 -28.82 -22.31 -44.82
C ILE A 19 -29.99 -22.76 -45.76
N ARG A 20 -29.67 -23.38 -46.90
CA ARG A 20 -30.73 -23.88 -47.86
C ARG A 20 -31.52 -25.06 -47.32
N LEU A 21 -30.95 -25.89 -46.45
CA LEU A 21 -31.68 -27.00 -45.83
C LEU A 21 -32.66 -26.53 -44.73
N PHE A 22 -32.42 -25.35 -44.17
CA PHE A 22 -33.28 -24.78 -43.12
C PHE A 22 -34.50 -24.02 -43.67
N GLU A 23 -34.43 -23.55 -44.93
CA GLU A 23 -35.55 -22.78 -45.53
C GLU A 23 -36.75 -23.63 -46.00
N ASN A 24 -36.57 -24.95 -46.17
CA ASN A 24 -37.57 -25.77 -46.85
C ASN A 24 -38.43 -26.70 -45.97
N SER A 25 -38.38 -26.62 -44.63
CA SER A 25 -39.10 -27.60 -43.82
C SER A 25 -39.62 -27.17 -42.44
N MET A 26 -39.77 -25.88 -42.13
CA MET A 26 -40.36 -25.48 -40.85
C MET A 26 -41.70 -24.73 -40.99
N PRO A 27 -42.79 -25.20 -40.38
CA PRO A 27 -44.03 -24.44 -40.32
C PRO A 27 -43.81 -23.16 -39.48
N LEU A 28 -44.43 -22.04 -39.91
CA LEU A 28 -44.29 -20.69 -39.32
C LEU A 28 -44.39 -20.61 -37.79
N VAL A 29 -45.06 -21.57 -37.15
CA VAL A 29 -45.20 -21.63 -35.68
C VAL A 29 -43.88 -21.98 -34.98
N LYS A 30 -43.02 -22.84 -35.57
CA LYS A 30 -41.74 -23.22 -35.01
C LYS A 30 -40.69 -22.10 -35.15
N CYS A 31 -40.80 -21.28 -36.21
CA CYS A 31 -39.91 -20.11 -36.38
C CYS A 31 -40.11 -19.04 -35.30
N ARG A 32 -41.37 -18.81 -34.85
CA ARG A 32 -41.66 -17.87 -33.75
C ARG A 32 -41.10 -18.36 -32.39
N GLN A 33 -41.13 -19.68 -32.14
CA GLN A 33 -40.58 -20.24 -30.93
C GLN A 33 -39.06 -20.22 -30.92
N LEU A 34 -38.37 -20.50 -32.04
CA LEU A 34 -36.93 -20.38 -32.15
C LEU A 34 -36.48 -18.92 -32.02
N ALA A 35 -37.16 -17.96 -32.65
CA ALA A 35 -36.85 -16.52 -32.51
C ALA A 35 -37.00 -16.03 -31.06
N PHE A 36 -37.97 -16.55 -30.31
CA PHE A 36 -38.15 -16.21 -28.89
C PHE A 36 -37.03 -16.80 -28.01
N ILE A 37 -36.60 -18.03 -28.29
CA ILE A 37 -35.49 -18.67 -27.58
C ILE A 37 -34.18 -17.92 -27.85
N PHE A 38 -33.92 -17.50 -29.10
CA PHE A 38 -32.74 -16.70 -29.43
C PHE A 38 -32.78 -15.30 -28.81
N ALA A 39 -33.96 -14.66 -28.73
CA ALA A 39 -34.13 -13.37 -28.06
C ALA A 39 -33.92 -13.47 -26.55
N VAL A 40 -34.40 -14.54 -25.90
CA VAL A 40 -34.20 -14.77 -24.46
C VAL A 40 -32.77 -15.14 -24.19
N PHE A 41 -32.09 -15.95 -25.00
CA PHE A 41 -30.69 -16.31 -24.86
C PHE A 41 -29.74 -15.13 -25.16
N GLY A 42 -30.07 -14.32 -26.16
CA GLY A 42 -29.34 -13.09 -26.48
C GLY A 42 -29.46 -12.03 -25.38
N PHE A 43 -30.61 -11.98 -24.69
CA PHE A 43 -30.80 -11.05 -23.57
C PHE A 43 -30.02 -11.45 -22.29
N VAL A 44 -29.84 -12.75 -22.07
CA VAL A 44 -29.03 -13.26 -20.92
C VAL A 44 -27.55 -12.99 -21.11
N ILE A 45 -27.02 -12.94 -22.35
CA ILE A 45 -25.61 -12.67 -22.63
C ILE A 45 -25.27 -11.17 -22.51
N LEU A 46 -26.26 -10.27 -22.58
CA LEU A 46 -26.09 -8.82 -22.52
C LEU A 46 -26.10 -8.22 -21.11
N PHE A 47 -26.33 -9.03 -20.06
CA PHE A 47 -26.10 -8.56 -18.72
C PHE A 47 -24.61 -8.67 -18.42
N PRO A 48 -23.86 -7.55 -18.37
CA PRO A 48 -22.51 -7.60 -17.87
C PRO A 48 -22.61 -8.13 -16.42
N SER A 49 -21.97 -9.27 -16.15
CA SER A 49 -21.74 -9.68 -14.77
C SER A 49 -20.96 -8.55 -14.13
N VAL A 50 -21.62 -7.73 -13.31
CA VAL A 50 -20.95 -6.71 -12.53
C VAL A 50 -19.96 -7.49 -11.66
N PRO A 51 -18.65 -7.31 -11.84
CA PRO A 51 -17.68 -7.97 -10.97
C PRO A 51 -18.04 -7.57 -9.55
N LYS A 52 -18.23 -8.56 -8.69
CA LYS A 52 -18.51 -8.32 -7.28
C LYS A 52 -17.35 -7.47 -6.75
N ALA A 53 -17.64 -6.21 -6.44
CA ALA A 53 -16.64 -5.30 -5.93
C ALA A 53 -15.95 -5.98 -4.74
N PHE A 54 -14.62 -6.02 -4.74
CA PHE A 54 -13.83 -6.57 -3.64
C PHE A 54 -14.12 -5.70 -2.41
N ASP A 55 -14.97 -6.19 -1.50
CA ASP A 55 -15.34 -5.45 -0.29
C ASP A 55 -14.34 -5.77 0.82
N ILE A 56 -13.61 -4.73 1.23
CA ILE A 56 -12.67 -4.79 2.35
C ILE A 56 -13.27 -4.11 3.58
N LYS A 57 -12.95 -4.65 4.77
CA LYS A 57 -13.42 -4.11 6.05
C LYS A 57 -12.83 -2.74 6.40
N ALA A 58 -11.72 -2.33 5.78
CA ALA A 58 -11.12 -1.02 5.98
C ALA A 58 -12.09 0.08 5.58
N LYS A 59 -12.10 1.19 6.32
CA LYS A 59 -12.88 2.39 6.00
C LYS A 59 -12.25 3.16 4.83
N GLN A 60 -10.93 3.29 4.83
CA GLN A 60 -10.12 3.90 3.78
C GLN A 60 -9.15 2.87 3.22
N ALA A 61 -8.99 2.80 1.91
CA ALA A 61 -8.02 1.94 1.26
C ALA A 61 -7.66 2.44 -0.13
N ILE A 62 -6.47 2.09 -0.56
CA ILE A 62 -6.00 2.25 -1.93
C ILE A 62 -5.10 1.08 -2.30
N LEU A 63 -5.17 0.64 -3.54
CA LEU A 63 -4.25 -0.32 -4.13
C LEU A 63 -3.70 0.28 -5.41
N VAL A 64 -2.39 0.38 -5.48
CA VAL A 64 -1.66 0.94 -6.61
C VAL A 64 -0.72 -0.12 -7.16
N ASP A 65 -0.69 -0.27 -8.48
CA ASP A 65 0.34 -1.04 -9.15
C ASP A 65 1.67 -0.30 -9.06
N PHE A 66 2.67 -0.94 -8.46
CA PHE A 66 3.95 -0.30 -8.15
C PHE A 66 4.75 0.10 -9.40
N ASP A 67 4.67 -0.68 -10.47
CA ASP A 67 5.47 -0.45 -11.68
C ASP A 67 4.87 0.64 -12.56
N THR A 68 3.54 0.64 -12.70
CA THR A 68 2.82 1.55 -13.61
C THR A 68 2.23 2.78 -12.92
N GLY A 69 2.08 2.76 -11.59
CA GLY A 69 1.37 3.79 -10.82
C GLY A 69 -0.16 3.74 -11.01
N ALA A 70 -0.70 2.71 -11.69
CA ALA A 70 -2.13 2.60 -11.93
C ALA A 70 -2.89 2.29 -10.63
N GLU A 71 -3.95 3.04 -10.37
CA GLU A 71 -4.86 2.77 -9.26
C GLU A 71 -5.77 1.58 -9.61
N LEU A 72 -5.58 0.46 -8.91
CA LEU A 72 -6.34 -0.78 -9.13
C LEU A 72 -7.60 -0.85 -8.29
N TYR A 73 -7.61 -0.17 -7.15
CA TYR A 73 -8.75 -0.09 -6.23
C TYR A 73 -8.62 1.13 -5.33
N GLU A 74 -9.75 1.78 -5.06
CA GLU A 74 -9.84 2.80 -4.03
C GLU A 74 -11.15 2.70 -3.24
N LYS A 75 -11.09 3.10 -1.98
CA LYS A 75 -12.23 3.28 -1.08
C LYS A 75 -11.92 4.43 -0.16
N ASN A 76 -12.61 5.57 -0.35
CA ASN A 76 -12.41 6.78 0.45
C ASN A 76 -10.92 7.15 0.62
N ALA A 77 -10.12 7.01 -0.47
CA ALA A 77 -8.66 7.13 -0.42
C ALA A 77 -8.19 8.53 0.00
N ASP A 78 -8.98 9.56 -0.24
CA ASP A 78 -8.70 10.96 0.09
C ASP A 78 -9.39 11.45 1.37
N GLU A 79 -10.16 10.59 2.06
CA GLU A 79 -10.77 10.93 3.34
C GLU A 79 -9.71 11.06 4.44
N LEU A 80 -9.75 12.18 5.18
CA LEU A 80 -8.83 12.43 6.28
C LEU A 80 -9.03 11.42 7.40
N MET A 81 -7.92 10.83 7.85
CA MET A 81 -7.91 9.87 8.95
C MET A 81 -6.72 10.10 9.87
N SER A 82 -6.82 9.59 11.11
CA SER A 82 -5.66 9.46 11.99
C SER A 82 -4.78 8.31 11.49
N PRO A 83 -3.50 8.53 11.19
CA PRO A 83 -2.60 7.47 10.71
C PRO A 83 -2.26 6.44 11.77
N ALA A 84 -2.44 6.74 13.06
CA ALA A 84 -1.95 5.89 14.14
C ALA A 84 -0.47 5.49 13.89
N SER A 85 -0.11 4.23 14.10
CA SER A 85 1.28 3.76 13.91
C SER A 85 1.79 3.78 12.46
N MET A 86 0.94 4.00 11.45
CA MET A 86 1.41 4.24 10.08
C MET A 86 2.24 5.53 9.95
N THR A 87 2.11 6.46 10.90
CA THR A 87 3.02 7.62 11.08
C THR A 87 4.49 7.23 11.02
N LYS A 88 4.84 6.06 11.56
CA LYS A 88 6.22 5.58 11.66
C LYS A 88 6.87 5.31 10.30
N LEU A 89 6.08 5.16 9.24
CA LEU A 89 6.60 5.13 7.87
C LEU A 89 7.38 6.43 7.57
N MET A 90 6.81 7.60 7.90
CA MET A 90 7.50 8.88 7.72
C MET A 90 8.70 9.03 8.66
N THR A 91 8.58 8.56 9.91
CA THR A 91 9.72 8.56 10.85
C THR A 91 10.90 7.76 10.28
N VAL A 92 10.64 6.57 9.76
CA VAL A 92 11.67 5.70 9.16
C VAL A 92 12.17 6.26 7.83
N TYR A 93 11.31 6.85 7.01
CA TYR A 93 11.69 7.53 5.79
C TYR A 93 12.77 8.60 6.05
N LEU A 94 12.58 9.46 7.05
CA LEU A 94 13.55 10.50 7.42
C LEU A 94 14.86 9.93 8.00
N ILE A 95 14.84 8.76 8.63
CA ILE A 95 16.06 8.03 9.02
C ILE A 95 16.80 7.55 7.77
N PHE A 96 16.10 6.88 6.85
CA PHE A 96 16.68 6.34 5.63
C PHE A 96 17.27 7.43 4.73
N GLU A 97 16.60 8.58 4.64
CA GLU A 97 17.12 9.73 3.91
C GLU A 97 18.50 10.17 4.48
N ARG A 98 18.62 10.30 5.81
CA ARG A 98 19.88 10.68 6.46
C ARG A 98 20.98 9.62 6.35
N LEU A 99 20.60 8.35 6.34
CA LEU A 99 21.55 7.25 6.11
C LEU A 99 22.06 7.26 4.66
N LYS A 100 21.18 7.50 3.69
CA LYS A 100 21.52 7.55 2.26
C LYS A 100 22.48 8.69 1.93
N ASP A 101 22.30 9.85 2.53
CA ASP A 101 23.16 11.01 2.30
C ASP A 101 24.35 11.14 3.25
N GLY A 102 24.55 10.16 4.13
CA GLY A 102 25.70 10.05 5.02
C GLY A 102 25.67 10.99 6.22
N ARG A 103 24.54 11.68 6.48
CA ARG A 103 24.35 12.52 7.69
C ARG A 103 24.11 11.70 8.96
N LEU A 104 23.88 10.41 8.81
CA LEU A 104 23.64 9.44 9.88
C LEU A 104 24.26 8.11 9.49
N LEU A 105 24.79 7.36 10.46
CA LEU A 105 25.31 6.02 10.27
C LEU A 105 24.49 5.01 11.08
N LEU A 106 24.44 3.76 10.66
CA LEU A 106 23.73 2.68 11.37
C LEU A 106 24.33 2.43 12.77
N GLU A 107 25.64 2.68 12.91
CA GLU A 107 26.41 2.54 14.13
C GLU A 107 26.27 3.72 15.09
N ASP A 108 25.79 4.86 14.61
CA ASP A 108 25.58 6.03 15.48
C ASP A 108 24.64 5.69 16.63
N GLU A 109 24.88 6.30 17.76
CA GLU A 109 24.09 6.07 18.95
C GLU A 109 23.34 7.33 19.38
N LEU A 110 22.06 7.20 19.67
CA LEU A 110 21.19 8.28 20.14
C LEU A 110 20.86 8.12 21.63
N ASN A 111 20.76 9.25 22.33
CA ASN A 111 20.49 9.28 23.76
C ASN A 111 19.03 9.00 24.07
N VAL A 112 18.77 8.21 25.11
CA VAL A 112 17.43 7.92 25.60
C VAL A 112 17.05 8.92 26.69
N SER A 113 16.11 9.80 26.36
CA SER A 113 15.53 10.76 27.30
C SER A 113 14.54 10.09 28.26
N ARG A 114 14.19 10.80 29.33
CA ARG A 114 13.11 10.40 30.22
C ARG A 114 11.74 10.41 29.52
N LYS A 115 11.52 11.31 28.53
CA LYS A 115 10.32 11.37 27.70
C LYS A 115 10.17 10.09 26.89
N ALA A 116 11.22 9.68 26.19
CA ALA A 116 11.26 8.45 25.40
C ALA A 116 10.99 7.21 26.27
N TRP A 117 11.75 7.04 27.34
CA TRP A 117 11.61 5.92 28.27
C TRP A 117 10.20 5.77 28.87
N LYS A 118 9.54 6.90 29.25
CA LYS A 118 8.20 6.93 29.83
C LYS A 118 7.10 6.69 28.82
N LYS A 119 7.36 6.82 27.50
CA LYS A 119 6.33 6.71 26.48
C LYS A 119 5.57 5.40 26.58
N GLY A 120 4.25 5.47 26.56
CA GLY A 120 3.36 4.31 26.63
C GLY A 120 3.12 3.64 25.27
N GLY A 121 2.30 2.61 25.29
CA GLY A 121 1.95 1.81 24.10
C GLY A 121 3.04 0.80 23.73
N SER A 122 3.21 0.51 22.43
CA SER A 122 4.26 -0.38 21.95
C SER A 122 5.66 0.15 22.25
N LYS A 123 6.55 -0.71 22.69
CA LYS A 123 7.91 -0.35 23.10
C LYS A 123 8.94 -1.35 22.58
N MET A 124 10.15 -0.86 22.28
CA MET A 124 11.33 -1.70 22.20
C MET A 124 12.04 -1.85 23.56
N PHE A 125 11.59 -1.13 24.59
CA PHE A 125 12.09 -1.10 25.96
C PHE A 125 13.47 -0.44 26.09
N VAL A 126 13.62 0.78 25.53
CA VAL A 126 14.80 1.61 25.75
C VAL A 126 14.93 2.01 27.22
N GLU A 127 16.18 2.13 27.70
CA GLU A 127 16.50 2.48 29.09
C GLU A 127 16.95 3.93 29.20
N VAL A 128 16.38 4.68 30.17
CA VAL A 128 16.71 6.09 30.38
C VAL A 128 18.20 6.30 30.65
N GLY A 129 18.79 7.30 29.99
CA GLY A 129 20.21 7.64 30.14
C GLY A 129 21.17 6.72 29.39
N LYS A 130 20.68 5.70 28.71
CA LYS A 130 21.46 4.87 27.79
C LYS A 130 21.52 5.48 26.40
N ARG A 131 22.38 4.93 25.57
CA ARG A 131 22.48 5.22 24.15
C ARG A 131 22.08 3.99 23.38
N VAL A 132 21.40 4.17 22.25
CA VAL A 132 20.88 3.09 21.40
C VAL A 132 21.35 3.34 19.97
N ARG A 133 21.88 2.28 19.33
CA ARG A 133 22.30 2.34 17.93
C ARG A 133 21.10 2.64 17.01
N VAL A 134 21.35 3.43 15.98
CA VAL A 134 20.35 3.77 14.95
C VAL A 134 19.76 2.51 14.32
N GLU A 135 20.60 1.51 14.03
CA GLU A 135 20.13 0.24 13.48
C GLU A 135 19.11 -0.49 14.37
N ASP A 136 19.36 -0.49 15.69
CA ASP A 136 18.43 -1.08 16.67
C ASP A 136 17.14 -0.28 16.79
N LEU A 137 17.23 1.06 16.70
CA LEU A 137 16.05 1.94 16.69
C LEU A 137 15.19 1.69 15.46
N ILE A 138 15.78 1.54 14.26
CA ILE A 138 15.05 1.17 13.04
C ILE A 138 14.27 -0.12 13.26
N ARG A 139 14.93 -1.18 13.75
CA ARG A 139 14.26 -2.48 14.03
C ARG A 139 13.18 -2.34 15.09
N GLY A 140 13.46 -1.61 16.16
CA GLY A 140 12.48 -1.35 17.22
C GLY A 140 11.23 -0.63 16.69
N ILE A 141 11.38 0.28 15.73
CA ILE A 141 10.27 1.00 15.09
C ILE A 141 9.53 0.09 14.11
N VAL A 142 10.25 -0.57 13.20
CA VAL A 142 9.66 -1.33 12.09
C VAL A 142 9.04 -2.65 12.56
N VAL A 143 9.77 -3.42 13.39
CA VAL A 143 9.33 -4.76 13.85
C VAL A 143 8.30 -4.64 14.96
N GLN A 144 8.60 -3.82 15.99
CA GLN A 144 7.80 -3.74 17.22
C GLN A 144 6.84 -2.56 17.25
N SER A 145 6.96 -1.62 16.31
CA SER A 145 6.22 -0.36 16.35
C SER A 145 6.49 0.46 17.62
N GLY A 146 7.77 0.48 18.10
CA GLY A 146 8.19 1.09 19.36
C GLY A 146 8.00 2.60 19.40
N ASN A 147 7.08 3.09 20.24
CA ASN A 147 6.84 4.52 20.43
C ASN A 147 8.02 5.19 21.14
N ASP A 148 8.67 4.48 22.05
CA ASP A 148 9.87 4.93 22.75
C ASP A 148 11.03 5.15 21.78
N ALA A 149 11.24 4.23 20.85
CA ALA A 149 12.26 4.35 19.81
C ALA A 149 12.03 5.56 18.89
N THR A 150 10.77 5.85 18.51
CA THR A 150 10.48 7.03 17.66
C THR A 150 10.82 8.35 18.35
N ILE A 151 10.63 8.45 19.67
CA ILE A 151 11.00 9.65 20.41
C ILE A 151 12.53 9.78 20.51
N VAL A 152 13.25 8.68 20.75
CA VAL A 152 14.72 8.70 20.73
C VAL A 152 15.24 9.23 19.40
N VAL A 153 14.68 8.75 18.29
CA VAL A 153 15.03 9.21 16.94
C VAL A 153 14.69 10.68 16.76
N ALA A 154 13.49 11.10 17.09
CA ALA A 154 13.05 12.48 16.90
C ALA A 154 13.91 13.48 17.68
N GLU A 155 14.19 13.19 18.94
CA GLU A 155 15.05 14.04 19.77
C GLU A 155 16.51 14.03 19.30
N GLY A 156 17.02 12.86 18.87
CA GLY A 156 18.38 12.72 18.39
C GLY A 156 18.65 13.40 17.05
N LEU A 157 17.67 13.40 16.14
CA LEU A 157 17.83 13.93 14.79
C LEU A 157 17.45 15.42 14.66
N SER A 158 16.50 15.89 15.47
CA SER A 158 15.94 17.24 15.33
C SER A 158 15.88 18.01 16.66
N GLY A 159 16.46 17.46 17.72
CA GLY A 159 16.52 18.08 19.06
C GLY A 159 15.21 17.96 19.86
N SER A 160 14.06 17.81 19.21
CA SER A 160 12.78 17.58 19.88
C SER A 160 11.79 16.82 18.98
N GLU A 161 10.78 16.18 19.58
CA GLU A 161 9.73 15.50 18.85
C GLU A 161 8.88 16.50 18.04
N GLU A 162 8.69 17.70 18.54
CA GLU A 162 7.95 18.79 17.90
C GLU A 162 8.67 19.30 16.63
N ALA A 163 10.00 19.52 16.71
CA ALA A 163 10.80 19.91 15.55
C ALA A 163 10.82 18.79 14.50
N PHE A 164 10.96 17.54 14.93
CA PHE A 164 10.90 16.40 14.03
C PHE A 164 9.53 16.27 13.33
N ALA A 165 8.43 16.50 14.04
CA ALA A 165 7.09 16.49 13.45
C ALA A 165 6.90 17.60 12.40
N GLN A 166 7.54 18.76 12.58
CA GLN A 166 7.57 19.81 11.56
C GLN A 166 8.34 19.36 10.30
N GLU A 167 9.49 18.70 10.47
CA GLU A 167 10.24 18.11 9.36
C GLU A 167 9.43 17.03 8.64
N MET A 168 8.75 16.14 9.39
CA MET A 168 7.86 15.13 8.81
C MET A 168 6.79 15.78 7.92
N THR A 169 6.20 16.88 8.39
CA THR A 169 5.16 17.61 7.64
C THR A 169 5.75 18.32 6.42
N ALA A 170 6.94 18.92 6.53
CA ALA A 170 7.64 19.53 5.40
C ALA A 170 7.97 18.48 4.33
N LYS A 171 8.54 17.33 4.74
CA LYS A 171 8.85 16.22 3.84
C LYS A 171 7.59 15.66 3.16
N ALA A 172 6.49 15.55 3.88
CA ALA A 172 5.21 15.16 3.30
C ALA A 172 4.81 16.08 2.14
N ARG A 173 4.96 17.39 2.29
CA ARG A 173 4.67 18.36 1.22
C ARG A 173 5.60 18.17 0.01
N GLU A 174 6.90 17.94 0.25
CA GLU A 174 7.89 17.66 -0.79
C GLU A 174 7.54 16.41 -1.60
N LEU A 175 7.04 15.36 -0.93
CA LEU A 175 6.61 14.11 -1.56
C LEU A 175 5.25 14.20 -2.26
N GLY A 176 4.51 15.32 -2.11
CA GLY A 176 3.16 15.46 -2.67
C GLY A 176 2.03 14.95 -1.76
N MET A 177 2.31 14.61 -0.51
CA MET A 177 1.32 14.23 0.50
C MET A 177 0.57 15.46 1.02
N SER A 178 -0.28 16.05 0.18
CA SER A 178 -0.88 17.37 0.43
C SER A 178 -1.86 17.40 1.62
N ASN A 179 -2.40 16.26 2.01
CA ASN A 179 -3.40 16.12 3.07
C ASN A 179 -2.82 15.60 4.40
N SER A 180 -1.49 15.47 4.50
CA SER A 180 -0.82 14.95 5.69
C SER A 180 -0.30 16.08 6.58
N ASN A 181 -0.53 15.95 7.89
CA ASN A 181 0.01 16.82 8.91
C ASN A 181 0.43 15.98 10.12
N PHE A 182 1.71 16.02 10.47
CA PHE A 182 2.29 15.25 11.56
C PHE A 182 2.49 16.14 12.79
N ARG A 183 2.10 15.64 13.97
CA ARG A 183 2.19 16.33 15.27
C ARG A 183 3.15 15.62 16.23
N ASN A 184 3.51 14.38 15.93
CA ASN A 184 4.46 13.58 16.70
C ASN A 184 5.06 12.47 15.82
N ALA A 185 6.10 11.81 16.31
CA ALA A 185 6.86 10.80 15.58
C ALA A 185 6.24 9.38 15.62
N SER A 186 5.26 9.14 16.49
CA SER A 186 4.76 7.80 16.80
C SER A 186 3.37 7.49 16.26
N GLY A 187 2.59 8.53 15.92
CA GLY A 187 1.15 8.42 15.64
C GLY A 187 0.29 8.41 16.90
N TRP A 188 0.83 8.95 18.00
CA TRP A 188 0.04 9.15 19.21
C TRP A 188 -1.14 10.09 18.93
N PRO A 189 -2.32 9.83 19.51
CA PRO A 189 -3.52 10.62 19.23
C PRO A 189 -3.32 12.13 19.40
N ASP A 190 -3.65 12.86 18.35
CA ASP A 190 -3.70 14.32 18.31
C ASP A 190 -4.74 14.72 17.25
N PRO A 191 -5.63 15.70 17.52
CA PRO A 191 -6.70 16.08 16.59
C PRO A 191 -6.21 16.58 15.22
N GLU A 192 -5.02 17.15 15.17
CA GLU A 192 -4.42 17.68 13.95
C GLU A 192 -3.44 16.70 13.28
N HIS A 193 -3.22 15.52 13.89
CA HIS A 193 -2.37 14.47 13.32
C HIS A 193 -3.16 13.66 12.30
N ARG A 194 -3.09 14.01 11.02
CA ARG A 194 -3.96 13.51 9.96
C ARG A 194 -3.19 13.14 8.72
N THR A 195 -3.75 12.24 7.95
CA THR A 195 -3.27 11.81 6.64
C THR A 195 -4.43 11.23 5.82
N THR A 196 -4.16 10.72 4.62
CA THR A 196 -5.09 9.96 3.78
C THR A 196 -4.47 8.64 3.36
N ALA A 197 -5.26 7.68 2.89
CA ALA A 197 -4.73 6.44 2.36
C ALA A 197 -3.86 6.70 1.11
N ARG A 198 -4.24 7.67 0.28
CA ARG A 198 -3.46 8.10 -0.89
C ARG A 198 -2.10 8.65 -0.50
N ASP A 199 -2.04 9.56 0.47
CA ASP A 199 -0.77 10.12 0.95
C ASP A 199 0.16 9.03 1.50
N LEU A 200 -0.39 8.04 2.22
CA LEU A 200 0.41 6.90 2.71
C LEU A 200 0.91 5.99 1.57
N ALA A 201 0.16 5.84 0.49
CA ALA A 201 0.62 5.11 -0.69
C ALA A 201 1.81 5.84 -1.35
N ILE A 202 1.73 7.18 -1.50
CA ILE A 202 2.83 8.02 -2.00
C ILE A 202 4.09 7.81 -1.16
N LEU A 203 3.96 7.89 0.18
CA LEU A 203 5.08 7.67 1.09
C LEU A 203 5.68 6.26 0.99
N THR A 204 4.82 5.25 0.87
CA THR A 204 5.25 3.86 0.75
C THR A 204 6.01 3.64 -0.56
N GLU A 205 5.49 4.15 -1.67
CA GLU A 205 6.14 4.08 -2.99
C GLU A 205 7.51 4.78 -2.95
N ALA A 206 7.58 6.01 -2.43
CA ALA A 206 8.82 6.75 -2.26
C ALA A 206 9.83 5.97 -1.42
N THR A 207 9.39 5.36 -0.30
CA THR A 207 10.27 4.57 0.58
C THR A 207 10.90 3.39 -0.17
N ILE A 208 10.11 2.66 -0.97
CA ILE A 208 10.59 1.50 -1.72
C ILE A 208 11.55 1.92 -2.84
N ARG A 209 11.20 2.99 -3.60
CA ARG A 209 12.00 3.45 -4.75
C ARG A 209 13.31 4.11 -4.33
N GLU A 210 13.29 4.89 -3.28
CA GLU A 210 14.45 5.69 -2.88
C GLU A 210 15.40 4.95 -1.96
N PHE A 211 14.90 3.98 -1.17
CA PHE A 211 15.67 3.27 -0.16
C PHE A 211 15.57 1.73 -0.27
N PRO A 212 15.78 1.13 -1.45
CA PRO A 212 15.59 -0.32 -1.66
C PRO A 212 16.51 -1.14 -0.72
N ASP A 213 17.72 -0.68 -0.45
CA ASP A 213 18.68 -1.37 0.43
C ASP A 213 18.23 -1.39 1.89
N PHE A 214 17.53 -0.36 2.35
CA PHE A 214 17.02 -0.26 3.72
C PHE A 214 15.61 -0.86 3.85
N TYR A 215 14.86 -0.99 2.76
CA TYR A 215 13.51 -1.56 2.79
C TYR A 215 13.46 -2.98 3.35
N ARG A 216 14.58 -3.73 3.30
CA ARG A 216 14.73 -5.06 3.89
C ARG A 216 14.36 -5.14 5.38
N TYR A 217 14.51 -4.06 6.15
CA TYR A 217 14.14 -4.04 7.57
C TYR A 217 12.66 -4.35 7.80
N TYR A 218 11.77 -4.03 6.84
CA TYR A 218 10.35 -4.34 6.93
C TYR A 218 10.04 -5.83 6.80
N ALA A 219 10.94 -6.63 6.23
CA ALA A 219 10.82 -8.08 6.09
C ALA A 219 11.35 -8.86 7.30
N GLU A 220 11.96 -8.20 8.30
CA GLU A 220 12.48 -8.89 9.48
C GLU A 220 11.36 -9.43 10.35
N ALA A 221 11.31 -10.76 10.54
CA ALA A 221 10.24 -11.42 11.29
C ALA A 221 10.35 -11.24 12.81
N THR A 222 11.55 -11.06 13.34
CA THR A 222 11.81 -10.89 14.78
C THR A 222 12.98 -9.96 15.01
N PHE A 223 12.97 -9.29 16.17
CA PHE A 223 14.04 -8.46 16.66
C PHE A 223 14.30 -8.74 18.14
N SER A 224 15.56 -8.72 18.57
CA SER A 224 15.93 -8.87 19.97
C SER A 224 16.72 -7.66 20.44
N TYR A 225 16.26 -7.03 21.52
CA TYR A 225 16.93 -5.89 22.13
C TYR A 225 17.00 -6.07 23.65
N SER A 226 18.17 -5.83 24.26
CA SER A 226 18.40 -6.04 25.72
C SER A 226 17.87 -7.39 26.24
N GLY A 227 18.04 -8.47 25.48
CA GLY A 227 17.57 -9.81 25.83
C GLY A 227 16.07 -10.07 25.63
N ILE A 228 15.29 -9.08 25.19
CA ILE A 228 13.86 -9.20 24.93
C ILE A 228 13.66 -9.49 23.43
N LYS A 229 13.18 -10.69 23.12
CA LYS A 229 12.82 -11.07 21.75
C LYS A 229 11.38 -10.66 21.44
N GLN A 230 11.17 -9.96 20.33
CA GLN A 230 9.89 -9.43 19.89
C GLN A 230 9.61 -9.87 18.44
N GLY A 231 8.36 -10.28 18.16
CA GLY A 231 7.92 -10.61 16.81
C GLY A 231 7.48 -9.38 16.03
N ASN A 232 7.56 -9.47 14.69
CA ASN A 232 7.01 -8.43 13.84
C ASN A 232 5.50 -8.34 14.04
N ARG A 233 4.99 -7.13 14.22
CA ARG A 233 3.56 -6.87 14.44
C ARG A 233 2.76 -6.78 13.14
N ASN A 234 3.46 -6.67 12.02
CA ASN A 234 2.87 -6.80 10.71
C ASN A 234 2.95 -8.28 10.30
N PRO A 235 1.81 -8.97 10.06
CA PRO A 235 1.78 -10.39 9.75
C PRO A 235 2.38 -10.72 8.39
#